data_0ff220b98086ff827f7264cbf5c3ba14
#
_entry.id   0ff220b98086ff827f7264cbf5c3ba14
#
_cell.length_a   1.000
_cell.length_b   1.000
_cell.length_c   1.000
_cell.angle_alpha   90.00
_cell.angle_beta   90.00
_cell.angle_gamma   90.00
#
_symmetry.space_group_name_H-M   'P 1'
#
loop_
_entity.id
_entity.type
_entity.pdbx_description
1 polymer ?
#
loop_
_entity_poly.entity_id
_entity_poly.type
_entity_poly.pdbx_seq_one_letter_code
_entity_poly.pdbx_strand_id
1 'polypeptide(L)'
;MVLLHDRPDARQVEGKIAYRRATKMSIASTMRMGAEGIKVQVSGRLNGAEMARSEMYKDGRTPLHTLRADIDYALAEALTKTGLIGVKVWICRGEIYGKRDLSPNVGQSVQQQRGPNRPAPAPGKGGFKKRKK
;
A
#
# COMPACT_ATOMS: atom_id res chain seq x y z
N MET A 1 4.27 -0.06 -3.55
CA MET A 1 2.92 -0.52 -3.89
C MET A 1 2.36 -1.58 -2.92
N VAL A 2 2.79 -1.59 -1.67
CA VAL A 2 2.42 -2.64 -0.68
C VAL A 2 1.57 -2.09 0.48
N LEU A 3 1.40 -0.77 0.58
CA LEU A 3 0.89 -0.12 1.79
C LEU A 3 -0.63 -0.07 1.93
N LEU A 4 -1.38 -0.18 0.85
CA LEU A 4 -2.86 -0.12 0.89
C LEU A 4 -3.51 -1.50 0.90
N HIS A 5 -2.77 -2.55 0.55
CA HIS A 5 -3.33 -3.90 0.52
C HIS A 5 -3.33 -4.57 1.91
N ASP A 6 -2.42 -4.18 2.76
CA ASP A 6 -2.40 -4.66 4.15
C ASP A 6 -2.99 -3.55 5.02
N ARG A 7 -4.26 -3.69 5.38
CA ARG A 7 -5.10 -2.74 6.11
C ARG A 7 -4.70 -2.65 7.61
N PRO A 8 -3.50 -2.10 7.95
CA PRO A 8 -2.98 -2.17 9.30
C PRO A 8 -3.86 -1.40 10.29
N ASP A 9 -4.50 -0.32 9.83
CA ASP A 9 -5.33 0.54 10.68
C ASP A 9 -6.57 -0.18 11.18
N ALA A 10 -7.28 -0.87 10.31
CA ALA A 10 -8.47 -1.62 10.69
C ALA A 10 -8.13 -2.75 11.66
N ARG A 11 -7.07 -3.52 11.37
CA ARG A 11 -6.60 -4.60 12.25
C ARG A 11 -6.12 -4.11 13.62
N GLN A 12 -5.46 -2.93 13.68
CA GLN A 12 -5.02 -2.34 14.95
C GLN A 12 -6.22 -1.91 15.80
N VAL A 13 -7.26 -1.36 15.17
CA VAL A 13 -8.50 -0.99 15.88
C VAL A 13 -9.24 -2.24 16.37
N GLU A 14 -9.29 -3.31 15.60
CA GLU A 14 -9.82 -4.62 16.02
C GLU A 14 -9.04 -5.18 17.22
N GLY A 15 -7.71 -5.00 17.24
CA GLY A 15 -6.82 -5.42 18.32
C GLY A 15 -6.92 -4.61 19.63
N LYS A 16 -7.99 -3.83 19.83
CA LYS A 16 -8.25 -2.99 21.02
C LYS A 16 -7.28 -1.83 21.22
N ILE A 17 -6.50 -1.45 20.23
CA ILE A 17 -5.70 -0.23 20.30
C ILE A 17 -6.65 0.97 20.14
N ALA A 18 -6.48 1.98 20.97
CA ALA A 18 -7.27 3.21 20.84
C ALA A 18 -7.13 3.78 19.41
N TYR A 19 -8.24 3.95 18.69
CA TYR A 19 -8.25 4.40 17.29
C TYR A 19 -7.41 5.66 17.04
N ARG A 20 -7.35 6.59 18.02
CA ARG A 20 -6.51 7.79 17.95
C ARG A 20 -5.01 7.47 17.88
N ARG A 21 -4.58 6.49 18.66
CA ARG A 21 -3.18 6.07 18.67
C ARG A 21 -2.83 5.33 17.37
N ALA A 22 -3.70 4.43 16.93
CA ALA A 22 -3.55 3.72 15.67
C ALA A 22 -3.42 4.71 14.51
N THR A 23 -4.36 5.65 14.36
CA THR A 23 -4.36 6.65 13.30
C THR A 23 -3.10 7.52 13.32
N LYS A 24 -2.65 7.99 14.49
CA LYS A 24 -1.42 8.78 14.59
C LYS A 24 -0.17 7.98 14.20
N MET A 25 -0.11 6.72 14.60
CA MET A 25 1.01 5.83 14.22
C MET A 25 1.07 5.61 12.72
N SER A 26 -0.08 5.37 12.08
CA SER A 26 -0.17 5.18 10.63
C SER A 26 0.21 6.43 9.86
N ILE A 27 -0.26 7.60 10.29
CA ILE A 27 0.12 8.88 9.70
C ILE A 27 1.63 9.08 9.79
N ALA A 28 2.22 8.91 10.97
CA ALA A 28 3.66 9.06 11.18
C ALA A 28 4.48 8.07 10.33
N SER A 29 4.01 6.82 10.20
CA SER A 29 4.64 5.82 9.36
C SER A 29 4.60 6.18 7.89
N THR A 30 3.45 6.64 7.38
CA THR A 30 3.26 7.01 5.97
C THR A 30 4.09 8.25 5.60
N MET A 31 4.13 9.26 6.47
CA MET A 31 4.97 10.45 6.26
C MET A 31 6.46 10.09 6.25
N ARG A 32 6.88 9.15 7.10
CA ARG A 32 8.27 8.65 7.14
C ARG A 32 8.66 7.91 5.86
N MET A 33 7.70 7.30 5.17
CA MET A 33 7.89 6.63 3.86
C MET A 33 7.96 7.59 2.67
N GLY A 34 7.86 8.90 2.90
CA GLY A 34 8.01 9.91 1.85
C GLY A 34 6.71 10.31 1.15
N ALA A 35 5.54 10.06 1.74
CA ALA A 35 4.29 10.61 1.24
C ALA A 35 4.25 12.14 1.44
N GLU A 36 3.73 12.89 0.46
CA GLU A 36 3.55 14.35 0.59
C GLU A 36 2.45 14.72 1.58
N GLY A 37 1.48 13.82 1.74
CA GLY A 37 0.41 14.02 2.69
C GLY A 37 -0.51 12.83 2.81
N ILE A 38 -1.20 12.79 3.94
CA ILE A 38 -2.18 11.76 4.26
C ILE A 38 -3.41 12.38 4.92
N LYS A 39 -4.56 11.83 4.59
CA LYS A 39 -5.83 12.13 5.24
C LYS A 39 -6.48 10.82 5.65
N VAL A 40 -6.82 10.69 6.92
CA VAL A 40 -7.51 9.52 7.48
C VAL A 40 -8.83 9.99 8.08
N GLN A 41 -9.91 9.33 7.72
CA GLN A 41 -11.23 9.55 8.29
C GLN A 41 -11.70 8.26 8.94
N VAL A 42 -12.04 8.35 10.22
CA VAL A 42 -12.58 7.23 11.01
C VAL A 42 -14.01 7.56 11.38
N SER A 43 -14.93 6.65 11.11
CA SER A 43 -16.37 6.83 11.36
C SER A 43 -16.99 5.60 12.01
N GLY A 44 -17.93 5.83 12.93
CA GLY A 44 -18.62 4.77 13.65
C GLY A 44 -18.77 5.09 15.12
N ARG A 45 -19.02 4.05 15.93
CA ARG A 45 -19.12 4.15 17.39
C ARG A 45 -17.72 4.18 18.02
N LEU A 46 -17.07 5.33 17.93
CA LEU A 46 -15.71 5.53 18.41
C LEU A 46 -15.64 5.39 19.94
N ASN A 47 -14.74 4.53 20.44
CA ASN A 47 -14.60 4.15 21.85
C ASN A 47 -15.87 3.54 22.47
N GLY A 48 -16.73 2.94 21.65
CA GLY A 48 -17.97 2.34 22.15
C GLY A 48 -19.08 3.33 22.49
N ALA A 49 -18.97 4.59 22.06
CA ALA A 49 -20.02 5.58 22.26
C ALA A 49 -21.33 5.14 21.61
N GLU A 50 -22.48 5.45 22.22
CA GLU A 50 -23.80 5.10 21.67
C GLU A 50 -24.06 5.83 20.35
N MET A 51 -23.69 7.10 20.26
CA MET A 51 -23.81 7.89 19.04
C MET A 51 -22.55 7.73 18.17
N ALA A 52 -22.76 7.36 16.91
CA ALA A 52 -21.70 7.33 15.93
C ALA A 52 -21.24 8.76 15.61
N ARG A 53 -19.93 8.92 15.38
CA ARG A 53 -19.34 10.16 14.93
C ARG A 53 -18.22 9.88 13.93
N SER A 54 -17.87 10.91 13.15
CA SER A 54 -16.72 10.88 12.25
C SER A 54 -15.65 11.81 12.77
N GLU A 55 -14.42 11.31 12.84
CA GLU A 55 -13.23 12.10 13.13
C GLU A 55 -12.29 12.03 11.94
N MET A 56 -11.63 13.16 11.64
CA MET A 56 -10.71 13.27 10.52
C MET A 56 -9.36 13.78 11.01
N TYR A 57 -8.32 13.10 10.56
CA TYR A 57 -6.94 13.48 10.81
C TYR A 57 -6.25 13.71 9.47
N LYS A 58 -5.49 14.78 9.37
CA LYS A 58 -4.78 15.15 8.16
C LYS A 58 -3.37 15.61 8.53
N ASP A 59 -2.41 15.19 7.73
CA ASP A 59 -1.03 15.66 7.82
C ASP A 59 -0.48 15.86 6.40
N GLY A 60 0.28 16.92 6.21
CA GLY A 60 0.81 17.30 4.90
C GLY A 60 -0.25 17.77 3.90
N ARG A 61 0.11 17.69 2.61
CA ARG A 61 -0.69 18.20 1.50
C ARG A 61 -1.52 17.10 0.86
N THR A 62 -2.83 17.23 0.84
CA THR A 62 -3.76 16.29 0.16
C THR A 62 -4.74 17.06 -0.73
N PRO A 63 -4.30 17.52 -1.92
CA PRO A 63 -5.13 18.34 -2.80
C PRO A 63 -6.08 17.45 -3.61
N LEU A 64 -7.28 17.16 -3.09
CA LEU A 64 -8.26 16.28 -3.74
C LEU A 64 -8.85 16.85 -5.04
N HIS A 65 -8.76 18.16 -5.25
CA HIS A 65 -9.26 18.82 -6.45
C HIS A 65 -8.23 18.96 -7.58
N THR A 66 -6.97 18.60 -7.32
CA THR A 66 -5.91 18.69 -8.32
C THR A 66 -5.89 17.39 -9.13
N LEU A 67 -6.30 17.44 -10.40
CA LEU A 67 -6.38 16.28 -11.28
C LEU A 67 -5.03 15.61 -11.58
N ARG A 68 -3.94 16.37 -11.50
CA ARG A 68 -2.58 15.87 -11.69
C ARG A 68 -1.98 15.22 -10.44
N ALA A 69 -2.65 15.36 -9.28
CA ALA A 69 -2.16 14.73 -8.05
C ALA A 69 -2.38 13.21 -8.09
N ASP A 70 -1.34 12.46 -7.71
CA ASP A 70 -1.42 11.02 -7.53
C ASP A 70 -1.89 10.73 -6.10
N ILE A 71 -3.20 10.48 -5.98
CA ILE A 71 -3.83 10.19 -4.70
C ILE A 71 -4.33 8.77 -4.71
N ASP A 72 -3.81 7.99 -3.79
CA ASP A 72 -4.25 6.63 -3.56
C ASP A 72 -5.31 6.61 -2.47
N TYR A 73 -6.37 5.81 -2.66
CA TYR A 73 -7.52 5.74 -1.76
C TYR A 73 -7.81 4.31 -1.34
N ALA A 74 -8.07 4.14 -0.05
CA ALA A 74 -8.53 2.86 0.48
C ALA A 74 -9.67 3.06 1.48
N LEU A 75 -10.60 2.09 1.47
CA LEU A 75 -11.64 1.91 2.46
C LEU A 75 -11.41 0.59 3.18
N ALA A 76 -11.46 0.61 4.50
CA ALA A 76 -11.40 -0.57 5.33
C ALA A 76 -12.46 -0.50 6.44
N GLU A 77 -12.95 -1.65 6.84
CA GLU A 77 -13.91 -1.79 7.93
C GLU A 77 -13.28 -2.62 9.05
N ALA A 78 -13.39 -2.12 10.27
CA ALA A 78 -12.92 -2.80 11.47
C ALA A 78 -14.12 -3.31 12.27
N LEU A 79 -14.15 -4.61 12.52
CA LEU A 79 -15.20 -5.22 13.33
C LEU A 79 -14.84 -5.10 14.82
N THR A 80 -15.62 -4.32 15.56
CA THR A 80 -15.45 -4.15 17.00
C THR A 80 -16.63 -4.76 17.76
N LYS A 81 -16.48 -4.91 19.07
CA LYS A 81 -17.57 -5.42 19.93
C LYS A 81 -18.83 -4.57 19.87
N THR A 82 -18.70 -3.29 19.54
CA THR A 82 -19.81 -2.31 19.49
C THR A 82 -20.33 -2.06 18.08
N GLY A 83 -19.82 -2.75 17.06
CA GLY A 83 -20.20 -2.63 15.67
C GLY A 83 -19.02 -2.36 14.75
N LEU A 84 -19.32 -2.01 13.49
CA LEU A 84 -18.34 -1.71 12.47
C LEU A 84 -17.85 -0.27 12.59
N ILE A 85 -16.54 -0.09 12.44
CA ILE A 85 -15.89 1.21 12.29
C ILE A 85 -15.33 1.28 10.89
N GLY A 86 -15.76 2.28 10.11
CA GLY A 86 -15.24 2.55 8.78
C GLY A 86 -14.00 3.43 8.84
N VAL A 87 -12.93 3.04 8.12
CA VAL A 87 -11.69 3.79 8.00
C VAL A 87 -11.46 4.10 6.53
N LYS A 88 -11.41 5.39 6.18
CA LYS A 88 -11.08 5.88 4.84
C LYS A 88 -9.72 6.56 4.88
N VAL A 89 -8.85 6.20 3.95
CA VAL A 89 -7.49 6.73 3.87
C VAL A 89 -7.23 7.27 2.47
N TRP A 90 -6.68 8.47 2.39
CA TRP A 90 -6.17 9.10 1.17
C TRP A 90 -4.70 9.40 1.37
N ILE A 91 -3.85 8.92 0.47
CA ILE A 91 -2.40 9.16 0.51
C ILE A 91 -2.01 9.91 -0.75
N CYS A 92 -1.43 11.09 -0.59
CA CYS A 92 -0.87 11.86 -1.69
C CYS A 92 0.60 11.48 -1.86
N ARG A 93 0.94 10.97 -3.06
CA ARG A 93 2.31 10.60 -3.44
C ARG A 93 3.05 11.74 -4.10
N GLY A 94 2.32 12.75 -4.57
CA GLY A 94 2.87 13.88 -5.31
C GLY A 94 2.05 14.23 -6.53
N GLU A 95 2.62 15.02 -7.44
CA GLU A 95 1.99 15.43 -8.68
C GLU A 95 2.69 14.76 -9.88
N ILE A 96 1.91 14.24 -10.82
CA ILE A 96 2.40 13.61 -12.05
C ILE A 96 2.30 14.61 -13.18
N TYR A 97 3.44 14.97 -13.76
CA TYR A 97 3.54 15.82 -14.94
C TYR A 97 3.81 14.93 -16.16
N GLY A 98 2.86 14.84 -17.09
CA GLY A 98 2.97 14.06 -18.32
C GLY A 98 1.70 13.25 -18.64
N LYS A 99 1.81 12.33 -19.60
CA LYS A 99 0.71 11.43 -19.93
C LYS A 99 0.50 10.44 -18.78
N ARG A 100 -0.69 10.48 -18.20
CA ARG A 100 -1.11 9.52 -17.19
C ARG A 100 -1.64 8.28 -17.90
N ASP A 101 -1.03 7.13 -17.65
CA ASP A 101 -1.61 5.85 -18.06
C ASP A 101 -2.87 5.59 -17.22
N LEU A 102 -4.02 5.81 -17.84
CA LEU A 102 -5.34 5.55 -17.25
C LEU A 102 -5.79 4.09 -17.46
N SER A 103 -4.97 3.28 -18.12
CA SER A 103 -5.28 1.86 -18.29
C SER A 103 -5.30 1.19 -16.91
N PRO A 104 -6.42 0.55 -16.53
CA PRO A 104 -6.45 -0.24 -15.31
C PRO A 104 -5.40 -1.34 -15.45
N ASN A 105 -4.53 -1.47 -14.47
CA ASN A 105 -3.50 -2.51 -14.37
C ASN A 105 -4.14 -3.89 -14.15
N VAL A 106 -5.13 -4.23 -14.99
CA VAL A 106 -5.77 -5.54 -15.01
C VAL A 106 -4.85 -6.45 -15.83
N GLY A 107 -3.97 -7.18 -15.14
CA GLY A 107 -3.26 -8.31 -15.72
C GLY A 107 -1.86 -8.05 -16.24
N GLN A 108 -1.12 -7.10 -15.75
CA GLN A 108 0.34 -7.19 -15.83
C GLN A 108 0.82 -8.32 -14.89
N SER A 109 0.62 -9.57 -15.35
CA SER A 109 1.53 -10.65 -14.99
C SER A 109 2.93 -10.10 -15.20
N VAL A 110 3.71 -10.12 -14.12
CA VAL A 110 5.14 -9.82 -14.10
C VAL A 110 5.76 -10.54 -15.30
N GLN A 111 5.95 -9.85 -16.42
CA GLN A 111 6.93 -10.26 -17.41
C GLN A 111 8.27 -10.16 -16.69
N GLN A 112 8.70 -11.30 -16.15
CA GLN A 112 10.09 -11.50 -15.77
C GLN A 112 10.92 -10.90 -16.91
N GLN A 113 11.59 -9.80 -16.61
CA GLN A 113 12.69 -9.33 -17.42
C GLN A 113 13.66 -10.49 -17.52
N ARG A 114 13.58 -11.23 -18.63
CA ARG A 114 14.66 -12.08 -19.07
C ARG A 114 15.84 -11.17 -19.24
N GLY A 115 16.74 -11.19 -18.28
CA GLY A 115 18.00 -10.49 -18.35
C GLY A 115 18.72 -10.83 -19.66
N PRO A 116 19.56 -9.92 -20.20
CA PRO A 116 20.23 -10.13 -21.45
C PRO A 116 21.05 -11.42 -21.39
N ASN A 117 20.66 -12.36 -22.26
CA ASN A 117 21.37 -13.47 -22.83
C ASN A 117 22.70 -13.82 -22.14
N ARG A 118 22.66 -14.73 -21.14
CA ARG A 118 23.88 -15.44 -20.76
C ARG A 118 24.20 -16.41 -21.89
N PRO A 119 25.38 -16.31 -22.54
CA PRO A 119 25.78 -17.31 -23.53
C PRO A 119 25.84 -18.68 -22.86
N ALA A 120 25.29 -19.67 -23.56
CA ALA A 120 25.31 -21.05 -23.13
C ALA A 120 26.76 -21.54 -22.88
N PRO A 121 27.03 -22.31 -21.82
CA PRO A 121 28.35 -22.88 -21.61
C PRO A 121 28.67 -23.82 -22.77
N ALA A 122 29.87 -23.63 -23.36
CA ALA A 122 30.37 -24.43 -24.45
C ALA A 122 30.41 -25.94 -24.07
N PRO A 123 30.10 -26.86 -25.01
CA PRO A 123 30.13 -28.27 -24.73
C PRO A 123 31.57 -28.69 -24.43
N GLY A 124 31.80 -29.23 -23.23
CA GLY A 124 33.09 -29.75 -22.78
C GLY A 124 33.52 -30.89 -23.67
N LYS A 125 34.73 -30.77 -24.29
CA LYS A 125 35.41 -31.82 -25.03
C LYS A 125 35.68 -32.98 -24.08
N GLY A 126 34.90 -34.05 -24.21
CA GLY A 126 35.12 -35.31 -23.53
C GLY A 126 36.42 -35.96 -24.00
N GLY A 127 37.46 -35.90 -23.17
CA GLY A 127 38.70 -36.61 -23.40
C GLY A 127 38.52 -38.10 -23.11
N PHE A 128 38.43 -38.89 -24.15
CA PHE A 128 38.46 -40.36 -24.10
C PHE A 128 39.87 -40.81 -23.69
N LYS A 129 40.09 -41.21 -22.45
CA LYS A 129 41.31 -41.89 -22.05
C LYS A 129 41.20 -43.37 -22.42
N LYS A 130 41.94 -43.81 -23.49
CA LYS A 130 42.20 -45.20 -23.80
C LYS A 130 42.99 -45.85 -22.65
N ARG A 131 42.43 -46.87 -22.03
CA ARG A 131 43.17 -47.82 -21.20
C ARG A 131 43.99 -48.74 -22.13
N LYS A 132 45.32 -48.77 -22.02
CA LYS A 132 46.20 -49.81 -22.51
C LYS A 132 46.30 -50.89 -21.46
N LYS A 133 46.33 -52.13 -21.97
CA LYS A 133 46.61 -53.39 -21.27
C LYS A 133 47.86 -53.28 -20.43
#